data_9e9f2814152dd15da180a05836c42cdc
#
_entry.id   9e9f2814152dd15da180a05836c42cdc
#
_cell.length_a   1.000
_cell.length_b   1.000
_cell.length_c   1.000
_cell.angle_alpha   90.00
_cell.angle_beta   90.00
_cell.angle_gamma   90.00
#
_symmetry.space_group_name_H-M   'P 1'
#
loop_
_entity.id
_entity.type
_entity.pdbx_description
1 polymer ?
#
loop_
_entity_poly.entity_id
_entity_poly.type
_entity_poly.pdbx_seq_one_letter_code
_entity_poly.pdbx_strand_id
1 'polypeptide(L)'
;MPQAIQTLLTQYLSEIQKIYGTHLKSVILYGSYARGDYTSDSDVDIMLLVDLTPEEMDAYSDALSELGYEYNVNYDIWMMPIVKNLQHFKQWAAAYPFYTNVQKEGVVLYEAA
;
A
#
# COMPACT_ATOMS: atom_id res chain seq x y z
N MET A 1 -16.95 1.81 1.73
CA MET A 1 -16.17 0.57 1.57
C MET A 1 -16.79 -0.54 2.43
N PRO A 2 -16.96 -1.76 1.90
CA PRO A 2 -17.55 -2.85 2.69
C PRO A 2 -16.75 -3.17 3.95
N GLN A 3 -17.44 -3.56 5.01
CA GLN A 3 -16.82 -3.87 6.30
C GLN A 3 -15.79 -5.00 6.18
N ALA A 4 -16.06 -6.01 5.36
CA ALA A 4 -15.13 -7.12 5.14
C ALA A 4 -13.79 -6.63 4.57
N ILE A 5 -13.81 -5.71 3.64
CA ILE A 5 -12.59 -5.13 3.05
C ILE A 5 -11.85 -4.27 4.08
N GLN A 6 -12.56 -3.49 4.88
CA GLN A 6 -11.94 -2.71 5.96
C GLN A 6 -11.21 -3.59 6.97
N THR A 7 -11.83 -4.72 7.34
CA THR A 7 -11.24 -5.69 8.25
C THR A 7 -9.97 -6.29 7.66
N LEU A 8 -10.00 -6.69 6.38
CA LEU A 8 -8.84 -7.25 5.69
C LEU A 8 -7.71 -6.22 5.56
N LEU A 9 -8.04 -4.95 5.28
CA LEU A 9 -7.05 -3.89 5.22
C LEU A 9 -6.38 -3.66 6.58
N THR A 10 -7.14 -3.68 7.66
CA THR A 10 -6.58 -3.53 9.01
C THR A 10 -5.61 -4.67 9.33
N GLN A 11 -5.98 -5.90 9.01
CA GLN A 11 -5.11 -7.07 9.19
C GLN A 11 -3.86 -6.95 8.33
N TYR A 12 -4.02 -6.56 7.07
CA TYR A 12 -2.92 -6.41 6.12
C TYR A 12 -1.92 -5.37 6.62
N LEU A 13 -2.41 -4.22 7.10
CA LEU A 13 -1.56 -3.17 7.68
C LEU A 13 -0.73 -3.69 8.85
N SER A 14 -1.33 -4.47 9.72
CA SER A 14 -0.62 -5.07 10.86
C SER A 14 0.54 -5.96 10.39
N GLU A 15 0.32 -6.76 9.34
CA GLU A 15 1.37 -7.60 8.77
C GLU A 15 2.46 -6.78 8.06
N ILE A 16 2.08 -5.72 7.35
CA ILE A 16 3.02 -4.80 6.71
C ILE A 16 3.92 -4.14 7.77
N GLN A 17 3.36 -3.73 8.88
CA GLN A 17 4.12 -3.15 9.99
C GLN A 17 5.13 -4.14 10.57
N LYS A 18 4.77 -5.43 10.64
CA LYS A 18 5.69 -6.48 11.09
C LYS A 18 6.85 -6.68 10.12
N ILE A 19 6.57 -6.60 8.81
CA ILE A 19 7.60 -6.76 7.77
C ILE A 19 8.60 -5.62 7.80
N TYR A 20 8.13 -4.37 7.80
CA TYR A 20 8.99 -3.19 7.63
C TYR A 20 9.43 -2.56 8.95
N GLY A 21 8.70 -2.79 10.03
CA GLY A 21 9.02 -2.19 11.33
C GLY A 21 9.05 -0.67 11.27
N THR A 22 10.09 -0.08 11.83
CA THR A 22 10.25 1.39 11.89
C THR A 22 10.55 2.02 10.53
N HIS A 23 10.84 1.22 9.50
CA HIS A 23 11.07 1.74 8.15
C HIS A 23 9.77 2.15 7.45
N LEU A 24 8.62 1.67 7.91
CA LEU A 24 7.33 2.04 7.34
C LEU A 24 6.94 3.44 7.82
N LYS A 25 6.76 4.37 6.88
CA LYS A 25 6.45 5.77 7.21
C LYS A 25 5.02 6.14 6.89
N SER A 26 4.43 5.58 5.82
CA SER A 26 3.05 5.85 5.46
C SER A 26 2.50 4.74 4.59
N VAL A 27 1.19 4.55 4.63
CA VAL A 27 0.46 3.64 3.75
C VAL A 27 -0.73 4.38 3.20
N ILE A 28 -0.86 4.40 1.87
CA ILE A 28 -1.92 5.15 1.19
C ILE A 28 -2.71 4.18 0.32
N LEU A 29 -4.02 4.15 0.53
CA LEU A 29 -4.96 3.46 -0.36
C LEU A 29 -5.29 4.41 -1.51
N TYR A 30 -5.17 3.92 -2.75
CA TYR A 30 -5.54 4.70 -3.93
C TYR A 30 -6.29 3.81 -4.91
N GLY A 31 -6.60 4.31 -6.10
CA GLY A 31 -7.32 3.55 -7.10
C GLY A 31 -8.81 3.41 -6.79
N SER A 32 -9.45 2.36 -7.33
CA SER A 32 -10.90 2.22 -7.31
C SER A 32 -11.49 2.13 -5.91
N TYR A 33 -10.82 1.46 -4.97
CA TYR A 33 -11.31 1.39 -3.59
C TYR A 33 -11.27 2.74 -2.88
N ALA A 34 -10.29 3.58 -3.19
CA ALA A 34 -10.22 4.93 -2.62
C ALA A 34 -11.27 5.86 -3.24
N ARG A 35 -11.51 5.73 -4.56
CA ARG A 35 -12.49 6.54 -5.28
C ARG A 35 -13.94 6.11 -5.02
N GLY A 36 -14.17 4.85 -4.64
CA GLY A 36 -15.50 4.31 -4.43
C GLY A 36 -16.14 3.68 -5.67
N ASP A 37 -15.40 3.58 -6.79
CA ASP A 37 -15.89 2.99 -8.03
C ASP A 37 -15.42 1.54 -8.25
N TYR A 38 -15.05 0.87 -7.15
CA TYR A 38 -14.61 -0.52 -7.19
C TYR A 38 -15.73 -1.48 -7.56
N THR A 39 -15.32 -2.66 -8.08
CA THR A 39 -16.19 -3.80 -8.34
C THR A 39 -15.66 -5.02 -7.58
N SER A 40 -16.37 -6.15 -7.65
CA SER A 40 -15.91 -7.39 -7.03
C SER A 40 -14.58 -7.90 -7.59
N ASP A 41 -14.21 -7.46 -8.80
CA ASP A 41 -12.96 -7.87 -9.46
C ASP A 41 -11.83 -6.86 -9.28
N SER A 42 -12.07 -5.77 -8.57
CA SER A 42 -11.06 -4.73 -8.38
C SER A 42 -9.92 -5.20 -7.47
N ASP A 43 -8.68 -4.84 -7.85
CA ASP A 43 -7.53 -5.00 -6.98
C ASP A 43 -7.51 -3.88 -5.94
N VAL A 44 -6.83 -4.12 -4.82
CA VAL A 44 -6.65 -3.12 -3.77
C VAL A 44 -5.29 -2.46 -3.97
N ASP A 45 -5.29 -1.23 -4.47
CA ASP A 45 -4.07 -0.48 -4.77
C ASP A 45 -3.55 0.23 -3.54
N ILE A 46 -2.33 -0.10 -3.11
CA ILE A 46 -1.74 0.40 -1.88
C ILE A 46 -0.33 0.89 -2.17
N MET A 47 0.01 2.09 -1.70
CA MET A 47 1.37 2.60 -1.76
C MET A 47 1.98 2.55 -0.36
N LEU A 48 3.13 1.89 -0.25
CA LEU A 48 3.92 1.83 0.97
C LEU A 48 5.08 2.82 0.84
N LEU A 49 5.13 3.80 1.72
CA LEU A 49 6.22 4.78 1.75
C LEU A 49 7.17 4.40 2.89
N VAL A 50 8.42 4.19 2.53
CA VAL A 50 9.46 3.71 3.44
C VAL A 50 10.69 4.61 3.39
N ASP A 51 11.56 4.49 4.39
CA ASP A 51 12.84 5.22 4.45
C ASP A 51 14.02 4.39 3.94
N LEU A 52 13.74 3.48 3.00
CA LEU A 52 14.72 2.56 2.42
C LEU A 52 15.10 3.00 1.01
N THR A 53 16.34 2.70 0.61
CA THR A 53 16.75 2.85 -0.79
C THR A 53 16.12 1.73 -1.63
N PRO A 54 16.05 1.88 -2.97
CA PRO A 54 15.57 0.79 -3.82
C PRO A 54 16.29 -0.54 -3.61
N GLU A 55 17.61 -0.50 -3.39
CA GLU A 55 18.41 -1.71 -3.12
C GLU A 55 18.01 -2.36 -1.79
N GLU A 56 17.80 -1.54 -0.76
CA GLU A 56 17.37 -2.03 0.55
C GLU A 56 15.96 -2.62 0.51
N MET A 57 15.09 -2.11 -0.35
CA MET A 57 13.72 -2.62 -0.52
C MET A 57 13.71 -4.08 -0.96
N ASP A 58 14.69 -4.50 -1.75
CA ASP A 58 14.76 -5.88 -2.27
C ASP A 58 14.77 -6.93 -1.16
N ALA A 59 15.35 -6.60 -0.01
CA ALA A 59 15.41 -7.53 1.12
C ALA A 59 14.00 -7.87 1.67
N TYR A 60 13.01 -7.06 1.40
CA TYR A 60 11.64 -7.23 1.92
C TYR A 60 10.66 -7.78 0.88
N SER A 61 11.09 -7.90 -0.39
CA SER A 61 10.18 -8.22 -1.49
C SER A 61 9.55 -9.60 -1.37
N ASP A 62 10.30 -10.61 -0.89
CA ASP A 62 9.77 -11.95 -0.75
C ASP A 62 8.67 -12.02 0.32
N ALA A 63 8.89 -11.40 1.46
CA ALA A 63 7.91 -11.36 2.53
C ALA A 63 6.62 -10.64 2.06
N LEU A 64 6.77 -9.56 1.31
CA LEU A 64 5.63 -8.82 0.76
C LEU A 64 4.84 -9.67 -0.24
N SER A 65 5.54 -10.39 -1.12
CA SER A 65 4.92 -11.27 -2.11
C SER A 65 4.17 -12.43 -1.45
N GLU A 66 4.77 -13.05 -0.43
CA GLU A 66 4.13 -14.12 0.33
C GLU A 66 2.84 -13.66 0.99
N LEU A 67 2.86 -12.48 1.58
CA LEU A 67 1.67 -11.90 2.20
C LEU A 67 0.55 -11.69 1.19
N GLY A 68 0.88 -11.17 0.01
CA GLY A 68 -0.09 -10.98 -1.07
C GLY A 68 -0.69 -12.30 -1.52
N TYR A 69 0.13 -13.32 -1.67
CA TYR A 69 -0.32 -14.66 -2.04
C TYR A 69 -1.29 -15.24 -0.99
N GLU A 70 -0.96 -15.12 0.30
CA GLU A 70 -1.84 -15.59 1.37
C GLU A 70 -3.21 -14.94 1.33
N TYR A 71 -3.27 -13.63 1.09
CA TYR A 71 -4.54 -12.91 1.00
C TYR A 71 -5.33 -13.32 -0.22
N ASN A 72 -4.66 -13.57 -1.34
CA ASN A 72 -5.35 -14.04 -2.54
C ASN A 72 -5.95 -15.44 -2.33
N VAL A 73 -5.17 -16.37 -1.78
CA VAL A 73 -5.62 -17.75 -1.56
C VAL A 73 -6.73 -17.83 -0.51
N ASN A 74 -6.58 -17.10 0.58
CA ASN A 74 -7.50 -17.23 1.72
C ASN A 74 -8.77 -16.38 1.59
N TYR A 75 -8.68 -15.23 0.90
CA TYR A 75 -9.76 -14.25 0.87
C TYR A 75 -10.19 -13.84 -0.53
N ASP A 76 -9.58 -14.42 -1.56
CA ASP A 76 -9.87 -14.09 -2.96
C ASP A 76 -9.77 -12.59 -3.24
N ILE A 77 -8.74 -11.96 -2.71
CA ILE A 77 -8.48 -10.52 -2.88
C ILE A 77 -7.03 -10.30 -3.26
N TRP A 78 -6.80 -9.46 -4.26
CA TRP A 78 -5.46 -9.05 -4.67
C TRP A 78 -5.09 -7.72 -4.03
N MET A 79 -4.15 -7.79 -3.08
CA MET A 79 -3.46 -6.61 -2.57
C MET A 79 -2.33 -6.28 -3.54
N MET A 80 -2.32 -5.06 -4.08
CA MET A 80 -1.34 -4.62 -5.08
C MET A 80 -0.47 -3.52 -4.49
N PRO A 81 0.52 -3.87 -3.65
CA PRO A 81 1.39 -2.88 -3.04
C PRO A 81 2.46 -2.40 -4.01
N ILE A 82 2.71 -1.09 -3.98
CA ILE A 82 3.85 -0.45 -4.62
C ILE A 82 4.67 0.19 -3.51
N VAL A 83 5.96 -0.15 -3.43
CA VAL A 83 6.86 0.39 -2.40
C VAL A 83 7.69 1.51 -2.99
N LYS A 84 7.66 2.68 -2.34
CA LYS A 84 8.43 3.86 -2.78
C LYS A 84 9.14 4.50 -1.60
N ASN A 85 10.28 5.13 -1.88
CA ASN A 85 10.99 5.91 -0.89
C ASN A 85 10.20 7.19 -0.57
N LEU A 86 10.03 7.49 0.72
CA LEU A 86 9.23 8.63 1.16
C LEU A 86 9.79 9.96 0.63
N GLN A 87 11.11 10.16 0.68
CA GLN A 87 11.73 11.40 0.23
C GLN A 87 11.56 11.59 -1.26
N HIS A 88 11.72 10.52 -2.03
CA HIS A 88 11.47 10.55 -3.47
C HIS A 88 10.02 10.92 -3.78
N PHE A 89 9.06 10.32 -3.06
CA PHE A 89 7.65 10.63 -3.23
C PHE A 89 7.37 12.12 -2.96
N LYS A 90 7.87 12.64 -1.84
CA LYS A 90 7.68 14.05 -1.47
C LYS A 90 8.31 15.00 -2.50
N GLN A 91 9.51 14.67 -2.97
CA GLN A 91 10.23 15.49 -3.93
C GLN A 91 9.53 15.59 -5.28
N TRP A 92 8.96 14.48 -5.75
CA TRP A 92 8.41 14.40 -7.11
C TRP A 92 6.89 14.36 -7.16
N ALA A 93 6.20 14.50 -6.02
CA ALA A 93 4.75 14.37 -5.92
C ALA A 93 3.98 15.32 -6.84
N ALA A 94 4.49 16.53 -7.04
CA ALA A 94 3.83 17.52 -7.90
C ALA A 94 4.18 17.35 -9.39
N ALA A 95 5.28 16.64 -9.69
CA ALA A 95 5.80 16.53 -11.07
C ALA A 95 5.34 15.24 -11.78
N TYR A 96 5.22 14.13 -11.05
CA TYR A 96 4.84 12.85 -11.63
C TYR A 96 3.33 12.66 -11.54
N PRO A 97 2.62 12.50 -12.68
CA PRO A 97 1.16 12.35 -12.68
C PRO A 97 0.66 11.24 -11.76
N PHE A 98 1.37 10.11 -11.72
CA PHE A 98 1.01 9.00 -10.84
C PHE A 98 1.03 9.42 -9.37
N TYR A 99 2.10 10.08 -8.92
CA TYR A 99 2.21 10.56 -7.54
C TYR A 99 1.17 11.63 -7.23
N THR A 100 0.93 12.54 -8.18
CA THR A 100 -0.10 13.57 -8.04
C THR A 100 -1.48 12.94 -7.83
N ASN A 101 -1.80 11.92 -8.61
CA ASN A 101 -3.08 11.21 -8.50
C ASN A 101 -3.21 10.48 -7.15
N VAL A 102 -2.14 9.84 -6.70
CA VAL A 102 -2.14 9.18 -5.38
C VAL A 102 -2.41 10.19 -4.27
N GLN A 103 -1.80 11.37 -4.33
CA GLN A 103 -2.05 12.42 -3.33
C GLN A 103 -3.49 12.94 -3.38
N LYS A 104 -4.05 13.12 -4.58
CA LYS A 104 -5.38 13.70 -4.75
C LYS A 104 -6.49 12.75 -4.32
N GLU A 105 -6.41 11.49 -4.72
CA GLU A 105 -7.48 10.52 -4.47
C GLU A 105 -7.20 9.58 -3.30
N GLY A 106 -5.96 9.56 -2.83
CA GLY A 106 -5.52 8.60 -1.82
C GLY A 106 -6.11 8.84 -0.45
N VAL A 107 -6.30 7.73 0.28
CA VAL A 107 -6.70 7.73 1.68
C VAL A 107 -5.53 7.22 2.50
N VAL A 108 -5.04 8.03 3.43
CA VAL A 108 -3.94 7.63 4.31
C VAL A 108 -4.47 6.62 5.32
N LEU A 109 -3.96 5.39 5.25
CA LEU A 109 -4.35 4.31 6.17
C LEU A 109 -3.44 4.26 7.41
N TYR A 110 -2.19 4.70 7.27
CA TYR A 110 -1.21 4.68 8.34
C TYR A 110 -0.19 5.79 8.11
N GLU A 111 0.23 6.43 9.19
CA GLU A 111 1.28 7.43 9.15
C GLU A 111 2.09 7.34 10.45
N ALA A 112 3.41 7.19 10.32
CA ALA A 112 4.29 7.10 11.48
C ALA A 112 4.40 8.46 12.18
N ALA A 113 4.47 8.40 13.49
CA ALA A 113 4.60 9.59 14.32
C ALA A 113 5.95 10.31 14.11
#